data_389ffb39c39074808e472db2d92fbf19
#
_entry.id   389ffb39c39074808e472db2d92fbf19
#
_cell.length_a   1.000
_cell.length_b   1.000
_cell.length_c   1.000
_cell.angle_alpha   90.00
_cell.angle_beta   90.00
_cell.angle_gamma   90.00
#
_symmetry.space_group_name_H-M   'P 1'
#
loop_
_entity.id
_entity.type
_entity.pdbx_description
1 polymer ?
#
loop_
_entity_poly.entity_id
_entity_poly.type
_entity_poly.pdbx_seq_one_letter_code
_entity_poly.pdbx_strand_id
1 'polypeptide(L)'
;DAVTEDLALGVDAIPGFDGSDSIPAVESVITFDTLAEEPFNGQAITSISIDPRDTDNVLVTLGNYGNDNYVLYSNDGGATFTSKQGNLPKIPVYSSVIEKETGVVMLGTESGIYTSSNMSTWTSDNALANIPVMDLKQQLNVSRDTRYVYLLDEVGDTTVITYPGIFNEGMIYAATYGRGLYRCSTYEVDGNEISVDENTFVQTLDMSIYPNPVINNANINFNIEEKANVSYQIYDLTGRMVDSAILGSYG
;
A
#
# COMPACT_ATOMS: atom_id res chain seq x y z
N ASP A 1 -18.20 -2.46 -22.67
CA ASP A 1 -19.24 -2.74 -21.68
C ASP A 1 -18.54 -3.38 -20.49
N ALA A 2 -18.51 -2.70 -19.32
CA ALA A 2 -17.68 -3.10 -18.16
C ALA A 2 -17.98 -4.54 -17.68
N VAL A 3 -19.24 -4.94 -17.78
CA VAL A 3 -19.67 -6.29 -17.39
C VAL A 3 -19.12 -7.35 -18.33
N THR A 4 -19.02 -7.03 -19.61
CA THR A 4 -18.47 -7.95 -20.60
C THR A 4 -16.95 -8.11 -20.44
N GLU A 5 -16.27 -7.05 -20.03
CA GLU A 5 -14.83 -7.10 -19.72
C GLU A 5 -14.55 -7.95 -18.46
N ASP A 6 -15.35 -7.80 -17.41
CA ASP A 6 -15.22 -8.63 -16.21
C ASP A 6 -15.47 -10.12 -16.51
N LEU A 7 -16.41 -10.42 -17.41
CA LEU A 7 -16.67 -11.79 -17.86
C LEU A 7 -15.54 -12.34 -18.75
N ALA A 8 -14.84 -11.46 -19.47
CA ALA A 8 -13.65 -11.85 -20.23
C ALA A 8 -12.51 -12.35 -19.33
N LEU A 9 -12.54 -12.06 -18.04
CA LEU A 9 -11.60 -12.62 -17.05
C LEU A 9 -11.97 -14.04 -16.56
N GLY A 10 -12.99 -14.67 -17.14
CA GLY A 10 -13.36 -16.05 -16.83
C GLY A 10 -14.11 -16.23 -15.52
N VAL A 11 -14.79 -15.21 -15.03
CA VAL A 11 -15.70 -15.33 -13.89
C VAL A 11 -17.00 -16.06 -14.30
N ASP A 12 -17.62 -16.70 -13.33
CA ASP A 12 -18.91 -17.37 -13.53
C ASP A 12 -20.00 -16.37 -13.92
N ALA A 13 -21.07 -16.87 -14.52
CA ALA A 13 -22.22 -16.07 -14.89
C ALA A 13 -22.75 -15.28 -13.68
N ILE A 14 -23.07 -14.01 -13.89
CA ILE A 14 -23.64 -13.13 -12.87
C ILE A 14 -25.16 -13.19 -13.03
N PRO A 15 -25.94 -13.58 -11.98
CA PRO A 15 -27.39 -13.53 -12.04
C PRO A 15 -27.88 -12.11 -12.27
N GLY A 16 -28.90 -11.94 -13.11
CA GLY A 16 -29.61 -10.68 -13.27
C GLY A 16 -30.24 -10.23 -11.96
N PHE A 17 -30.51 -8.94 -11.84
CA PHE A 17 -31.02 -8.34 -10.61
C PHE A 17 -32.36 -8.95 -10.15
N ASP A 18 -33.18 -9.39 -11.06
CA ASP A 18 -34.45 -10.06 -10.80
C ASP A 18 -34.35 -11.60 -10.78
N GLY A 19 -33.15 -12.14 -10.93
CA GLY A 19 -32.89 -13.58 -11.02
C GLY A 19 -33.36 -14.24 -12.32
N SER A 20 -33.91 -13.48 -13.26
CA SER A 20 -34.40 -14.00 -14.54
C SER A 20 -33.35 -13.96 -15.64
N ASP A 21 -32.42 -13.01 -15.54
CA ASP A 21 -31.33 -12.83 -16.49
C ASP A 21 -30.00 -13.25 -15.86
N SER A 22 -29.17 -13.85 -16.65
CA SER A 22 -27.76 -14.11 -16.33
C SER A 22 -26.88 -13.67 -17.47
N ILE A 23 -25.75 -13.09 -17.17
CA ILE A 23 -24.73 -12.81 -18.16
C ILE A 23 -23.86 -14.06 -18.24
N PRO A 24 -23.79 -14.74 -19.39
CA PRO A 24 -23.00 -15.96 -19.52
C PRO A 24 -21.51 -15.64 -19.33
N ALA A 25 -20.79 -16.53 -18.69
CA ALA A 25 -19.34 -16.44 -18.59
C ALA A 25 -18.75 -16.51 -20.01
N VAL A 26 -17.80 -15.61 -20.26
CA VAL A 26 -17.02 -15.61 -21.50
C VAL A 26 -15.67 -16.26 -21.20
N GLU A 27 -15.33 -17.32 -21.92
CA GLU A 27 -13.99 -17.89 -21.83
C GLU A 27 -12.98 -16.86 -22.35
N SER A 28 -12.13 -16.35 -21.44
CA SER A 28 -10.99 -15.52 -21.83
C SER A 28 -9.87 -16.40 -22.36
N VAL A 29 -9.45 -16.18 -23.59
CA VAL A 29 -8.25 -16.80 -24.13
C VAL A 29 -7.06 -15.93 -23.74
N ILE A 30 -6.25 -16.44 -22.80
CA ILE A 30 -4.99 -15.77 -22.43
C ILE A 30 -3.96 -16.16 -23.49
N THR A 31 -3.44 -15.18 -24.20
CA THR A 31 -2.34 -15.36 -25.15
C THR A 31 -1.08 -14.74 -24.58
N PHE A 32 0.06 -15.41 -24.77
CA PHE A 32 1.36 -14.90 -24.39
C PHE A 32 2.20 -14.70 -25.63
N ASP A 33 2.69 -13.48 -25.81
CA ASP A 33 3.63 -13.15 -26.87
C ASP A 33 5.03 -12.96 -26.28
N THR A 34 6.06 -13.47 -26.96
CA THR A 34 7.43 -13.20 -26.59
C THR A 34 7.78 -11.79 -27.05
N LEU A 35 8.06 -10.89 -26.10
CA LEU A 35 8.37 -9.49 -26.40
C LEU A 35 9.83 -9.36 -26.90
N ALA A 36 10.79 -9.56 -26.03
CA ALA A 36 12.19 -9.41 -26.34
C ALA A 36 13.04 -10.46 -25.61
N GLU A 37 13.99 -11.09 -26.31
CA GLU A 37 14.98 -11.94 -25.66
C GLU A 37 16.20 -11.11 -25.22
N GLU A 38 16.57 -10.11 -25.99
CA GLU A 38 17.59 -9.15 -25.67
C GLU A 38 16.98 -7.87 -25.06
N PRO A 39 17.59 -7.22 -24.05
CA PRO A 39 18.95 -7.47 -23.52
C PRO A 39 18.98 -8.38 -22.27
N PHE A 40 17.98 -9.24 -22.06
CA PHE A 40 17.88 -10.04 -20.83
C PHE A 40 18.90 -11.19 -20.77
N ASN A 41 19.31 -11.74 -21.91
CA ASN A 41 20.39 -12.75 -22.00
C ASN A 41 20.23 -13.94 -21.05
N GLY A 42 18.98 -14.41 -20.83
CA GLY A 42 18.68 -15.49 -19.89
C GLY A 42 18.84 -15.14 -18.42
N GLN A 43 18.94 -13.85 -18.08
CA GLN A 43 19.02 -13.38 -16.70
C GLN A 43 17.68 -13.54 -15.98
N ALA A 44 17.72 -13.72 -14.67
CA ALA A 44 16.52 -13.81 -13.85
C ALA A 44 15.82 -12.46 -13.75
N ILE A 45 14.66 -12.33 -14.36
CA ILE A 45 13.77 -11.19 -14.17
C ILE A 45 13.12 -11.31 -12.77
N THR A 46 13.27 -10.30 -11.97
CA THR A 46 12.80 -10.27 -10.57
C THR A 46 11.56 -9.44 -10.38
N SER A 47 11.38 -8.37 -11.16
CA SER A 47 10.21 -7.51 -11.09
C SER A 47 9.92 -6.86 -12.44
N ILE A 48 8.64 -6.61 -12.69
CA ILE A 48 8.15 -5.81 -13.80
C ILE A 48 7.24 -4.75 -13.19
N SER A 49 7.50 -3.48 -13.48
CA SER A 49 6.68 -2.35 -13.05
C SER A 49 6.24 -1.54 -14.27
N ILE A 50 4.96 -1.30 -14.38
CA ILE A 50 4.36 -0.47 -15.41
C ILE A 50 4.10 0.90 -14.80
N ASP A 51 4.45 1.96 -15.52
CA ASP A 51 4.14 3.33 -15.10
C ASP A 51 2.62 3.56 -15.11
N PRO A 52 2.01 3.82 -13.95
CA PRO A 52 0.55 4.04 -13.90
C PRO A 52 0.07 5.27 -14.71
N ARG A 53 0.99 6.18 -15.07
CA ARG A 53 0.71 7.41 -15.82
C ARG A 53 0.82 7.20 -17.33
N ASP A 54 1.62 6.22 -17.75
CA ASP A 54 1.86 5.92 -19.16
C ASP A 54 2.26 4.43 -19.28
N THR A 55 1.34 3.62 -19.74
CA THR A 55 1.49 2.16 -19.80
C THR A 55 2.52 1.67 -20.82
N ASP A 56 2.98 2.52 -21.74
CA ASP A 56 4.08 2.20 -22.66
C ASP A 56 5.43 2.16 -21.93
N ASN A 57 5.48 2.74 -20.72
CA ASN A 57 6.66 2.77 -19.87
C ASN A 57 6.71 1.54 -18.97
N VAL A 58 7.65 0.65 -19.24
CA VAL A 58 7.83 -0.62 -18.53
C VAL A 58 9.25 -0.69 -17.97
N LEU A 59 9.36 -0.92 -16.67
CA LEU A 59 10.61 -1.11 -15.96
C LEU A 59 10.76 -2.58 -15.61
N VAL A 60 11.93 -3.14 -15.91
CA VAL A 60 12.26 -4.53 -15.59
C VAL A 60 13.54 -4.56 -14.76
N THR A 61 13.53 -5.36 -13.69
CA THR A 61 14.69 -5.54 -12.82
C THR A 61 15.25 -6.95 -12.91
N LEU A 62 16.55 -7.07 -12.73
CA LEU A 62 17.26 -8.33 -12.80
C LEU A 62 17.88 -8.70 -11.47
N GLY A 63 17.72 -9.99 -11.10
CA GLY A 63 18.41 -10.64 -10.01
C GLY A 63 19.74 -11.21 -10.46
N ASN A 64 20.34 -12.07 -9.63
CA ASN A 64 21.60 -12.73 -9.82
C ASN A 64 22.81 -11.77 -9.88
N TYR A 65 23.92 -12.18 -9.32
CA TYR A 65 25.16 -11.47 -9.43
C TYR A 65 25.80 -11.69 -10.80
N GLY A 66 26.67 -10.78 -11.20
CA GLY A 66 27.47 -10.88 -12.43
C GLY A 66 26.85 -10.22 -13.65
N ASN A 67 25.74 -9.49 -13.49
CA ASN A 67 25.13 -8.70 -14.55
C ASN A 67 25.86 -7.35 -14.72
N ASP A 68 25.88 -6.84 -15.93
CA ASP A 68 26.32 -5.48 -16.20
C ASP A 68 25.20 -4.46 -15.98
N ASN A 69 23.97 -4.89 -16.18
CA ASN A 69 22.78 -4.08 -16.03
C ASN A 69 21.77 -4.82 -15.15
N TYR A 70 21.18 -4.11 -14.20
CA TYR A 70 20.16 -4.65 -13.30
C TYR A 70 18.81 -3.96 -13.46
N VAL A 71 18.77 -2.86 -14.23
CA VAL A 71 17.58 -2.06 -14.48
C VAL A 71 17.47 -1.79 -15.96
N LEU A 72 16.39 -2.24 -16.56
CA LEU A 72 16.07 -2.09 -17.97
C LEU A 72 14.73 -1.38 -18.09
N TYR A 73 14.61 -0.51 -19.08
CA TYR A 73 13.42 0.32 -19.27
C TYR A 73 13.03 0.37 -20.72
N SER A 74 11.74 0.24 -20.95
CA SER A 74 11.07 0.41 -22.23
C SER A 74 10.15 1.63 -22.17
N ASN A 75 9.98 2.30 -23.29
CA ASN A 75 8.98 3.34 -23.51
C ASN A 75 8.12 3.06 -24.76
N ASP A 76 8.04 1.81 -25.15
CA ASP A 76 7.32 1.32 -26.32
C ASP A 76 6.55 0.02 -26.03
N GLY A 77 5.99 -0.08 -24.81
CA GLY A 77 5.18 -1.23 -24.38
C GLY A 77 5.97 -2.53 -24.23
N GLY A 78 7.31 -2.45 -24.09
CA GLY A 78 8.17 -3.62 -23.94
C GLY A 78 8.75 -4.14 -25.26
N ALA A 79 8.56 -3.43 -26.39
CA ALA A 79 9.13 -3.85 -27.67
C ALA A 79 10.65 -3.71 -27.69
N THR A 80 11.20 -2.66 -27.06
CA THR A 80 12.66 -2.48 -26.89
C THR A 80 12.99 -2.08 -25.46
N PHE A 81 14.19 -2.46 -25.01
CA PHE A 81 14.68 -2.13 -23.68
C PHE A 81 16.03 -1.44 -23.70
N THR A 82 16.22 -0.44 -22.85
CA THR A 82 17.47 0.28 -22.66
C THR A 82 17.92 0.20 -21.21
N SER A 83 19.23 0.13 -21.00
CA SER A 83 19.80 0.09 -19.65
C SER A 83 19.59 1.42 -18.92
N LYS A 84 19.16 1.32 -17.67
CA LYS A 84 19.06 2.42 -16.70
C LYS A 84 19.94 2.19 -15.48
N GLN A 85 21.05 1.48 -15.67
CA GLN A 85 22.01 1.18 -14.61
C GLN A 85 22.57 2.45 -13.94
N GLY A 86 22.95 3.47 -14.72
CA GLY A 86 23.51 4.71 -14.20
C GLY A 86 24.64 4.48 -13.20
N ASN A 87 24.55 5.15 -12.06
CA ASN A 87 25.47 4.98 -10.93
C ASN A 87 24.99 3.93 -9.90
N LEU A 88 23.96 3.15 -10.21
CA LEU A 88 23.51 2.08 -9.32
C LEU A 88 24.63 1.04 -9.14
N PRO A 89 24.92 0.60 -7.91
CA PRO A 89 25.85 -0.51 -7.70
C PRO A 89 25.43 -1.75 -8.47
N LYS A 90 26.39 -2.56 -8.93
CA LYS A 90 26.14 -3.83 -9.63
C LYS A 90 25.77 -4.93 -8.62
N ILE A 91 24.57 -4.82 -8.07
CA ILE A 91 24.00 -5.76 -7.10
C ILE A 91 22.59 -6.19 -7.55
N PRO A 92 22.10 -7.34 -7.12
CA PRO A 92 20.74 -7.77 -7.42
C PRO A 92 19.68 -6.74 -7.06
N VAL A 93 18.75 -6.52 -7.97
CA VAL A 93 17.54 -5.73 -7.76
C VAL A 93 16.35 -6.68 -7.73
N TYR A 94 15.64 -6.72 -6.62
CA TYR A 94 14.59 -7.71 -6.40
C TYR A 94 13.19 -7.19 -6.75
N SER A 95 12.99 -5.89 -6.60
CA SER A 95 11.68 -5.27 -6.83
C SER A 95 11.81 -3.83 -7.28
N SER A 96 10.77 -3.33 -7.92
CA SER A 96 10.68 -1.94 -8.35
C SER A 96 9.26 -1.41 -8.18
N VAL A 97 9.14 -0.08 -8.04
CA VAL A 97 7.90 0.69 -8.10
C VAL A 97 8.16 1.97 -8.86
N ILE A 98 7.26 2.32 -9.76
CA ILE A 98 7.18 3.66 -10.36
C ILE A 98 6.05 4.38 -9.62
N GLU A 99 6.40 5.42 -8.88
CA GLU A 99 5.46 6.16 -8.08
C GLU A 99 4.42 6.88 -8.98
N LYS A 100 3.13 6.70 -8.64
CA LYS A 100 2.00 7.01 -9.52
C LYS A 100 1.82 8.49 -9.86
N GLU A 101 2.22 9.42 -8.98
CA GLU A 101 2.01 10.85 -9.19
C GLU A 101 3.26 11.52 -9.77
N THR A 102 4.41 11.27 -9.19
CA THR A 102 5.67 11.95 -9.54
C THR A 102 6.51 11.17 -10.53
N GLY A 103 6.31 9.85 -10.63
CA GLY A 103 7.14 8.95 -11.43
C GLY A 103 8.52 8.69 -10.85
N VAL A 104 8.74 9.01 -9.60
CA VAL A 104 9.95 8.59 -8.92
C VAL A 104 10.02 7.06 -8.92
N VAL A 105 11.15 6.53 -9.38
CA VAL A 105 11.39 5.10 -9.37
C VAL A 105 12.07 4.71 -8.08
N MET A 106 11.57 3.65 -7.45
CA MET A 106 12.17 3.02 -6.28
C MET A 106 12.56 1.60 -6.61
N LEU A 107 13.76 1.20 -6.20
CA LEU A 107 14.30 -0.14 -6.38
C LEU A 107 14.57 -0.77 -5.02
N GLY A 108 14.02 -1.96 -4.81
CA GLY A 108 14.38 -2.84 -3.70
C GLY A 108 15.58 -3.70 -4.10
N THR A 109 16.70 -3.51 -3.42
CA THR A 109 17.97 -4.15 -3.76
C THR A 109 18.50 -5.02 -2.62
N GLU A 110 19.59 -5.74 -2.88
CA GLU A 110 20.37 -6.48 -1.87
C GLU A 110 20.86 -5.56 -0.73
N SER A 111 21.12 -4.29 -0.97
CA SER A 111 21.67 -3.37 0.03
C SER A 111 20.73 -2.23 0.43
N GLY A 112 19.43 -2.39 0.24
CA GLY A 112 18.44 -1.40 0.63
C GLY A 112 17.65 -0.84 -0.54
N ILE A 113 17.08 0.35 -0.35
CA ILE A 113 16.28 1.05 -1.36
C ILE A 113 17.15 2.08 -2.07
N TYR A 114 17.02 2.14 -3.39
CA TYR A 114 17.54 3.21 -4.23
C TYR A 114 16.39 3.91 -4.93
N THR A 115 16.49 5.24 -5.03
CA THR A 115 15.48 6.09 -5.67
C THR A 115 16.06 6.93 -6.78
N SER A 116 15.26 7.24 -7.79
CA SER A 116 15.66 8.12 -8.89
C SER A 116 14.43 8.80 -9.50
N SER A 117 14.56 10.08 -9.83
CA SER A 117 13.56 10.82 -10.62
C SER A 117 13.85 10.84 -12.12
N ASN A 118 15.02 10.37 -12.55
CA ASN A 118 15.47 10.43 -13.95
C ASN A 118 16.01 9.09 -14.48
N MET A 119 16.01 8.03 -13.66
CA MET A 119 16.54 6.71 -13.97
C MET A 119 17.99 6.71 -14.50
N SER A 120 18.77 7.75 -14.15
CA SER A 120 20.19 7.88 -14.53
C SER A 120 21.07 8.10 -13.32
N THR A 121 20.54 8.76 -12.31
CA THR A 121 21.23 8.99 -11.03
C THR A 121 20.39 8.37 -9.91
N TRP A 122 20.96 7.39 -9.24
CA TRP A 122 20.36 6.66 -8.14
C TRP A 122 20.92 7.13 -6.81
N THR A 123 20.03 7.37 -5.85
CA THR A 123 20.36 7.76 -4.48
C THR A 123 19.91 6.67 -3.53
N SER A 124 20.79 6.23 -2.64
CA SER A 124 20.45 5.26 -1.59
C SER A 124 19.61 5.92 -0.52
N ASP A 125 18.55 5.25 -0.11
CA ASP A 125 17.79 5.61 1.08
C ASP A 125 18.49 5.04 2.32
N ASN A 126 18.77 5.91 3.29
CA ASN A 126 19.46 5.51 4.51
C ASN A 126 18.60 4.75 5.52
N ALA A 127 17.26 4.84 5.41
CA ALA A 127 16.34 4.22 6.36
C ALA A 127 16.43 2.69 6.35
N LEU A 128 16.64 2.09 5.17
CA LEU A 128 16.79 0.64 4.98
C LEU A 128 18.18 0.26 4.45
N ALA A 129 19.20 1.06 4.71
CA ALA A 129 20.55 0.79 4.25
C ALA A 129 21.08 -0.58 4.74
N ASN A 130 21.68 -1.34 3.83
CA ASN A 130 22.23 -2.68 4.07
C ASN A 130 21.19 -3.73 4.54
N ILE A 131 19.93 -3.54 4.21
CA ILE A 131 18.87 -4.52 4.46
C ILE A 131 18.30 -4.95 3.10
N PRO A 132 18.39 -6.23 2.70
CA PRO A 132 17.78 -6.67 1.44
C PRO A 132 16.28 -6.38 1.41
N VAL A 133 15.83 -5.68 0.38
CA VAL A 133 14.42 -5.35 0.16
C VAL A 133 13.91 -6.22 -0.97
N MET A 134 13.04 -7.16 -0.61
CA MET A 134 12.60 -8.23 -1.50
C MET A 134 11.40 -7.84 -2.35
N ASP A 135 10.52 -7.00 -1.81
CA ASP A 135 9.33 -6.53 -2.55
C ASP A 135 8.95 -5.10 -2.17
N LEU A 136 8.48 -4.36 -3.17
CA LEU A 136 7.95 -3.01 -3.05
C LEU A 136 6.57 -2.98 -3.70
N LYS A 137 5.59 -2.41 -3.02
CA LYS A 137 4.23 -2.22 -3.57
C LYS A 137 3.70 -0.86 -3.20
N GLN A 138 3.13 -0.17 -4.17
CA GLN A 138 2.35 1.06 -3.92
C GLN A 138 0.86 0.74 -3.93
N GLN A 139 0.13 1.32 -3.01
CA GLN A 139 -1.33 1.29 -3.02
C GLN A 139 -1.85 2.28 -4.05
N LEU A 140 -2.40 1.75 -5.13
CA LEU A 140 -2.88 2.54 -6.27
C LEU A 140 -4.38 2.82 -6.22
N ASN A 141 -5.14 1.96 -5.52
CA ASN A 141 -6.60 2.02 -5.53
C ASN A 141 -7.13 3.04 -4.54
N VAL A 142 -8.07 3.85 -5.01
CA VAL A 142 -8.88 4.74 -4.18
C VAL A 142 -10.25 4.12 -4.03
N SER A 143 -10.60 3.69 -2.84
CA SER A 143 -11.97 3.31 -2.53
C SER A 143 -12.30 3.90 -1.16
N ARG A 144 -12.66 5.17 -1.14
CA ARG A 144 -12.98 5.91 0.09
C ARG A 144 -14.36 5.56 0.63
N ASP A 145 -15.21 5.00 -0.22
CA ASP A 145 -16.58 4.66 0.15
C ASP A 145 -16.63 3.29 0.83
N THR A 146 -17.37 3.23 1.92
CA THR A 146 -17.75 1.96 2.53
C THR A 146 -18.67 1.19 1.58
N ARG A 147 -18.29 -0.01 1.21
CA ARG A 147 -19.10 -0.89 0.37
C ARG A 147 -19.87 -1.86 1.23
N TYR A 148 -21.14 -2.04 0.88
CA TYR A 148 -22.03 -3.00 1.53
C TYR A 148 -22.34 -4.11 0.52
N VAL A 149 -22.05 -5.35 0.89
CA VAL A 149 -22.46 -6.53 0.12
C VAL A 149 -23.56 -7.23 0.87
N TYR A 150 -24.71 -7.37 0.21
CA TYR A 150 -25.89 -8.02 0.74
C TYR A 150 -25.91 -9.47 0.26
N LEU A 151 -25.77 -10.41 1.18
CA LEU A 151 -25.90 -11.84 0.88
C LEU A 151 -27.27 -12.31 1.32
N LEU A 152 -28.03 -12.85 0.38
CA LEU A 152 -29.32 -13.50 0.64
C LEU A 152 -29.06 -15.00 0.85
N ASP A 153 -29.55 -15.55 1.93
CA ASP A 153 -29.56 -16.99 2.13
C ASP A 153 -30.79 -17.66 1.47
N GLU A 154 -30.84 -19.00 1.51
CA GLU A 154 -31.92 -19.77 0.92
C GLU A 154 -33.27 -19.52 1.60
N VAL A 155 -33.30 -18.90 2.78
CA VAL A 155 -34.50 -18.60 3.59
C VAL A 155 -34.98 -17.16 3.38
N GLY A 156 -34.16 -16.35 2.68
CA GLY A 156 -34.42 -14.93 2.40
C GLY A 156 -33.92 -13.97 3.49
N ASP A 157 -33.13 -14.46 4.44
CA ASP A 157 -32.41 -13.59 5.37
C ASP A 157 -31.23 -12.91 4.70
N THR A 158 -31.03 -11.65 5.03
CA THR A 158 -29.98 -10.82 4.44
C THR A 158 -28.82 -10.63 5.42
N THR A 159 -27.64 -11.13 5.06
CA THR A 159 -26.40 -10.80 5.75
C THR A 159 -25.72 -9.65 5.04
N VAL A 160 -25.36 -8.58 5.78
CA VAL A 160 -24.66 -7.43 5.25
C VAL A 160 -23.17 -7.55 5.61
N ILE A 161 -22.33 -7.67 4.61
CA ILE A 161 -20.86 -7.58 4.78
C ILE A 161 -20.45 -6.15 4.46
N THR A 162 -19.77 -5.52 5.41
CA THR A 162 -19.28 -4.15 5.27
C THR A 162 -17.79 -4.18 4.96
N TYR A 163 -17.40 -3.57 3.85
CA TYR A 163 -16.01 -3.34 3.48
C TYR A 163 -15.70 -1.85 3.68
N PRO A 164 -14.83 -1.51 4.64
CA PRO A 164 -14.44 -0.11 4.86
C PRO A 164 -13.68 0.43 3.65
N GLY A 165 -13.70 1.74 3.48
CA GLY A 165 -12.92 2.43 2.46
C GLY A 165 -11.41 2.23 2.66
N ILE A 166 -10.66 2.41 1.58
CA ILE A 166 -9.19 2.36 1.58
C ILE A 166 -8.69 3.80 1.65
N PHE A 167 -7.92 4.12 2.70
CA PHE A 167 -7.46 5.49 3.01
C PHE A 167 -5.95 5.67 2.89
N ASN A 168 -5.23 4.66 2.43
CA ASN A 168 -3.77 4.65 2.33
C ASN A 168 -3.28 4.68 0.87
N GLU A 169 -4.01 5.37 0.01
CA GLU A 169 -3.61 5.60 -1.38
C GLU A 169 -2.24 6.27 -1.45
N GLY A 170 -1.39 5.81 -2.36
CA GLY A 170 -0.03 6.31 -2.50
C GLY A 170 0.97 5.73 -1.52
N MET A 171 0.53 5.15 -0.42
CA MET A 171 1.39 4.46 0.54
C MET A 171 2.24 3.39 -0.14
N ILE A 172 3.53 3.38 0.14
CA ILE A 172 4.45 2.37 -0.37
C ILE A 172 4.86 1.43 0.77
N TYR A 173 4.80 0.15 0.49
CA TYR A 173 5.20 -0.92 1.40
C TYR A 173 6.48 -1.58 0.92
N ALA A 174 7.39 -1.86 1.84
CA ALA A 174 8.65 -2.56 1.58
C ALA A 174 8.75 -3.81 2.44
N ALA A 175 8.86 -4.97 1.81
CA ALA A 175 9.12 -6.23 2.47
C ALA A 175 10.61 -6.51 2.46
N THR A 176 11.20 -6.79 3.63
CA THR A 176 12.63 -6.99 3.80
C THR A 176 12.98 -8.43 4.15
N TYR A 177 14.19 -8.85 3.85
CA TYR A 177 14.67 -10.16 4.29
C TYR A 177 15.02 -10.15 5.78
N GLY A 178 14.15 -10.76 6.58
CA GLY A 178 14.37 -10.98 8.02
C GLY A 178 14.24 -9.76 8.93
N ARG A 179 13.85 -8.58 8.42
CA ARG A 179 13.68 -7.35 9.21
C ARG A 179 12.24 -6.83 9.28
N GLY A 180 11.30 -7.56 8.64
CA GLY A 180 9.88 -7.23 8.68
C GLY A 180 9.39 -6.39 7.50
N LEU A 181 8.22 -5.79 7.67
CA LEU A 181 7.52 -4.96 6.71
C LEU A 181 7.61 -3.49 7.13
N TYR A 182 7.94 -2.63 6.18
CA TYR A 182 8.02 -1.18 6.37
C TYR A 182 7.00 -0.48 5.49
N ARG A 183 6.62 0.72 5.87
CA ARG A 183 5.78 1.60 5.05
C ARG A 183 6.40 2.98 4.92
N CYS A 184 6.17 3.61 3.77
CA CYS A 184 6.54 4.99 3.48
C CYS A 184 5.28 5.76 3.13
N SER A 185 4.99 6.82 3.89
CA SER A 185 3.85 7.71 3.67
C SER A 185 4.17 8.97 2.88
N THR A 186 5.42 9.14 2.42
CA THR A 186 5.84 10.33 1.66
C THR A 186 5.00 10.59 0.43
N TYR A 187 4.45 9.53 -0.17
CA TYR A 187 3.62 9.59 -1.37
C TYR A 187 2.16 9.23 -1.09
N GLU A 188 1.78 9.19 0.18
CA GLU A 188 0.39 9.02 0.55
C GLU A 188 -0.40 10.24 0.07
N VAL A 189 -1.44 9.98 -0.70
CA VAL A 189 -2.37 11.03 -1.12
C VAL A 189 -3.23 11.33 0.09
N ASP A 190 -3.05 12.51 0.66
CA ASP A 190 -3.92 12.99 1.73
C ASP A 190 -5.36 12.98 1.25
N GLY A 191 -6.03 11.87 1.53
CA GLY A 191 -7.46 11.71 1.34
C GLY A 191 -8.29 12.62 2.24
N ASN A 192 -7.66 13.57 2.82
CA ASN A 192 -8.14 14.31 3.94
C ASN A 192 -8.74 15.65 3.57
N GLU A 193 -10.00 15.58 3.19
CA GLU A 193 -10.93 16.60 3.70
C GLU A 193 -11.66 16.15 4.99
N ILE A 194 -11.28 15.01 5.57
CA ILE A 194 -11.60 14.62 6.94
C ILE A 194 -10.31 14.22 7.65
N SER A 195 -9.31 15.06 7.62
CA SER A 195 -8.26 14.95 8.59
C SER A 195 -8.79 15.53 9.89
N VAL A 196 -9.05 14.66 10.80
CA VAL A 196 -8.58 14.98 12.15
C VAL A 196 -7.08 15.16 11.96
N ASP A 197 -6.65 16.40 12.01
CA ASP A 197 -5.26 16.82 11.91
C ASP A 197 -4.50 16.12 13.06
N GLU A 198 -3.96 14.91 12.82
CA GLU A 198 -3.14 14.21 13.82
C GLU A 198 -1.90 15.05 14.19
N ASN A 199 -1.55 16.03 13.38
CA ASN A 199 -0.47 16.97 13.66
C ASN A 199 -0.88 18.15 14.57
N THR A 200 -2.17 18.36 14.78
CA THR A 200 -2.63 19.38 15.74
C THR A 200 -2.91 18.81 17.14
N PHE A 201 -2.83 17.49 17.31
CA PHE A 201 -3.01 16.83 18.61
C PHE A 201 -1.75 16.16 19.16
N VAL A 202 -0.58 16.67 18.85
CA VAL A 202 0.54 16.53 19.78
C VAL A 202 0.55 17.76 20.70
N GLN A 203 -0.58 18.11 21.25
CA GLN A 203 -0.56 18.56 22.63
C GLN A 203 -0.18 17.31 23.43
N THR A 204 1.07 17.24 23.84
CA THR A 204 1.50 16.30 24.85
C THR A 204 0.63 16.58 26.07
N LEU A 205 -0.47 15.83 26.19
CA LEU A 205 -1.26 15.87 27.41
C LEU A 205 -0.34 15.38 28.50
N ASP A 206 0.17 16.31 29.29
CA ASP A 206 0.98 15.99 30.45
C ASP A 206 0.04 15.33 31.48
N MET A 207 0.01 13.99 31.40
CA MET A 207 -0.88 13.15 32.19
C MET A 207 -0.09 12.21 33.06
N SER A 208 -0.44 12.15 34.32
CA SER A 208 0.12 11.20 35.28
C SER A 208 -0.96 10.45 36.05
N ILE A 209 -0.73 9.16 36.28
CA ILE A 209 -1.60 8.29 37.06
C ILE A 209 -0.83 7.78 38.27
N TYR A 210 -1.34 8.03 39.45
CA TYR A 210 -0.70 7.62 40.72
C TYR A 210 -1.75 7.18 41.75
N PRO A 211 -1.44 6.10 42.51
CA PRO A 211 -0.32 5.18 42.39
C PRO A 211 -0.45 4.26 41.16
N ASN A 212 0.66 3.86 40.61
CA ASN A 212 0.73 2.83 39.56
C ASN A 212 1.81 1.81 40.00
N PRO A 213 1.48 0.56 40.32
CA PRO A 213 0.16 -0.10 40.22
C PRO A 213 -0.92 0.44 41.16
N VAL A 214 -2.16 0.40 40.68
CA VAL A 214 -3.37 0.79 41.43
C VAL A 214 -3.86 -0.36 42.29
N ILE A 215 -4.15 -0.10 43.59
CA ILE A 215 -4.75 -1.10 44.47
C ILE A 215 -6.24 -0.84 44.65
N ASN A 216 -6.65 0.34 45.04
CA ASN A 216 -8.04 0.70 45.28
C ASN A 216 -8.48 1.92 44.45
N ASN A 217 -7.71 2.99 44.49
CA ASN A 217 -8.00 4.25 43.80
C ASN A 217 -6.78 4.76 43.08
N ALA A 218 -6.99 5.38 41.91
CA ALA A 218 -5.99 6.12 41.20
C ALA A 218 -6.38 7.57 41.06
N ASN A 219 -5.40 8.46 41.15
CA ASN A 219 -5.55 9.86 40.77
C ASN A 219 -4.98 10.02 39.35
N ILE A 220 -5.77 10.61 38.50
CA ILE A 220 -5.35 11.01 37.14
C ILE A 220 -5.17 12.49 37.15
N ASN A 221 -3.94 12.97 37.01
CA ASN A 221 -3.62 14.38 36.86
C ASN A 221 -3.32 14.65 35.38
N PHE A 222 -3.90 15.70 34.85
CA PHE A 222 -3.63 16.15 33.50
C PHE A 222 -3.61 17.67 33.44
N ASN A 223 -2.83 18.24 32.53
CA ASN A 223 -2.77 19.66 32.27
C ASN A 223 -3.30 19.97 30.88
N ILE A 224 -4.19 20.94 30.75
CA ILE A 224 -4.79 21.39 29.50
C ILE A 224 -4.44 22.84 29.31
N GLU A 225 -3.81 23.20 28.19
CA GLU A 225 -3.40 24.58 27.89
C GLU A 225 -4.56 25.41 27.35
N GLU A 226 -5.53 24.77 26.68
CA GLU A 226 -6.70 25.45 26.12
C GLU A 226 -8.00 24.81 26.60
N LYS A 227 -9.08 25.58 26.60
CA LYS A 227 -10.38 25.10 27.01
C LYS A 227 -10.88 23.95 26.17
N ALA A 228 -11.05 22.79 26.79
CA ALA A 228 -11.49 21.56 26.10
C ALA A 228 -12.50 20.77 26.94
N ASN A 229 -13.33 19.97 26.23
CA ASN A 229 -14.17 18.99 26.89
C ASN A 229 -13.37 17.72 27.14
N VAL A 230 -13.38 17.26 28.38
CA VAL A 230 -12.62 16.09 28.81
C VAL A 230 -13.55 14.93 29.07
N SER A 231 -13.17 13.77 28.57
CA SER A 231 -13.80 12.49 28.89
C SER A 231 -12.73 11.40 29.05
N TYR A 232 -13.08 10.32 29.76
CA TYR A 232 -12.21 9.16 29.83
C TYR A 232 -12.96 7.88 29.50
N GLN A 233 -12.20 6.89 29.08
CA GLN A 233 -12.64 5.52 28.89
C GLN A 233 -11.56 4.58 29.42
N ILE A 234 -11.95 3.58 30.21
CA ILE A 234 -11.04 2.58 30.77
C ILE A 234 -11.39 1.22 30.17
N TYR A 235 -10.36 0.54 29.67
CA TYR A 235 -10.50 -0.78 29.06
C TYR A 235 -9.66 -1.80 29.84
N ASP A 236 -10.16 -3.02 29.95
CA ASP A 236 -9.38 -4.13 30.41
C ASP A 236 -8.41 -4.65 29.32
N LEU A 237 -7.53 -5.60 29.67
CA LEU A 237 -6.56 -6.16 28.75
C LEU A 237 -7.18 -6.93 27.57
N THR A 238 -8.48 -7.23 27.62
CA THR A 238 -9.21 -7.87 26.53
C THR A 238 -9.89 -6.87 25.59
N GLY A 239 -9.74 -5.56 25.85
CA GLY A 239 -10.37 -4.50 25.08
C GLY A 239 -11.83 -4.20 25.48
N ARG A 240 -12.34 -4.81 26.56
CA ARG A 240 -13.69 -4.53 27.07
C ARG A 240 -13.66 -3.24 27.88
N MET A 241 -14.54 -2.30 27.57
CA MET A 241 -14.71 -1.07 28.35
C MET A 241 -15.27 -1.40 29.74
N VAL A 242 -14.56 -0.99 30.78
CA VAL A 242 -14.92 -1.23 32.21
C VAL A 242 -15.47 0.01 32.87
N ASP A 243 -15.09 1.21 32.39
CA ASP A 243 -15.63 2.46 32.90
C ASP A 243 -15.47 3.59 31.88
N SER A 244 -16.34 4.63 31.97
CA SER A 244 -16.23 5.83 31.15
C SER A 244 -17.00 6.98 31.79
N ALA A 245 -16.52 8.21 31.66
CA ALA A 245 -17.26 9.40 32.04
C ALA A 245 -16.89 10.62 31.20
N ILE A 246 -17.85 11.53 31.06
CA ILE A 246 -17.64 12.89 30.53
C ILE A 246 -17.45 13.80 31.73
N LEU A 247 -16.28 14.37 31.85
CA LEU A 247 -15.91 15.24 33.01
C LEU A 247 -16.34 16.70 32.82
N GLY A 248 -16.65 17.10 31.58
CA GLY A 248 -17.04 18.46 31.25
C GLY A 248 -15.91 19.28 30.65
N SER A 249 -16.05 20.61 30.71
CA SER A 249 -15.12 21.56 30.11
C SER A 249 -14.12 22.05 31.15
N TYR A 250 -12.83 21.95 30.84
CA TYR A 250 -11.68 22.39 31.65
C TYR A 250 -10.81 23.35 30.84
N GLY A 251 -10.06 24.22 31.52
CA GLY A 251 -9.17 25.23 30.93
C GLY A 251 -9.49 26.65 31.34
#